data_c2670ed8055c6f39bcbfbfb30685557f
#
_entry.id   c2670ed8055c6f39bcbfbfb30685557f
#
_cell.length_a   1.000
_cell.length_b   1.000
_cell.length_c   1.000
_cell.angle_alpha   90.00
_cell.angle_beta   90.00
_cell.angle_gamma   90.00
#
_symmetry.space_group_name_H-M   'P 1'
#
loop_
_entity.id
_entity.type
_entity.pdbx_description
1 polymer ?
#
loop_
_entity_poly.entity_id
_entity_poly.type
_entity_poly.pdbx_seq_one_letter_code
_entity_poly.pdbx_strand_id
1 'polypeptide(L)'
;IHESDLTPGLANKLAIPSATKVCCNFPETLSYLPKEKAVLTGSPIRQELLTGNADFAFSLCHFKDHSKQTILIVGGSSGSRVINTAIRGLLPELLKNYNVIHLCGKGNLDDTLTATDGYAQFEYVTDELPDIFAAADLMLSRSGANAIFEILALCIPALLIPLPLEASRGDQ
;
A
#
# COMPACT_ATOMS: atom_id res chain seq x y z
N ILE A 1 15.28 7.08 16.15
CA ILE A 1 13.95 7.37 15.57
C ILE A 1 14.06 7.41 14.06
N HIS A 2 12.93 7.33 13.37
CA HIS A 2 12.87 7.33 11.91
C HIS A 2 11.83 8.35 11.44
N GLU A 3 12.20 9.17 10.44
CA GLU A 3 11.31 10.11 9.76
C GLU A 3 10.98 9.59 8.36
N SER A 4 9.72 9.37 8.10
CA SER A 4 9.24 8.83 6.83
C SER A 4 8.77 9.91 5.84
N ASP A 5 8.47 11.11 6.34
CA ASP A 5 8.01 12.24 5.53
C ASP A 5 9.17 13.16 5.11
N LEU A 6 8.93 14.05 4.14
CA LEU A 6 9.94 15.02 3.69
C LEU A 6 10.34 15.97 4.80
N THR A 7 9.36 16.41 5.59
CA THR A 7 9.61 17.32 6.73
C THR A 7 9.29 16.62 8.05
N PRO A 8 10.11 16.83 9.10
CA PRO A 8 9.88 16.15 10.38
C PRO A 8 8.53 16.49 10.99
N GLY A 9 7.74 15.46 11.27
CA GLY A 9 6.48 15.58 11.98
C GLY A 9 6.67 16.04 13.43
N LEU A 10 5.60 16.52 14.08
CA LEU A 10 5.65 17.07 15.45
C LEU A 10 6.24 16.06 16.46
N ALA A 11 5.84 14.79 16.37
CA ALA A 11 6.35 13.75 17.26
C ALA A 11 7.87 13.59 17.15
N ASN A 12 8.39 13.54 15.93
CA ASN A 12 9.83 13.45 15.68
C ASN A 12 10.56 14.72 16.11
N LYS A 13 10.01 15.92 15.84
CA LYS A 13 10.59 17.18 16.34
C LYS A 13 10.78 17.19 17.85
N LEU A 14 9.82 16.67 18.60
CA LEU A 14 9.92 16.55 20.06
C LEU A 14 10.91 15.46 20.50
N ALA A 15 11.07 14.39 19.73
CA ALA A 15 11.96 13.28 20.07
C ALA A 15 13.43 13.48 19.64
N ILE A 16 13.70 14.30 18.62
CA ILE A 16 15.04 14.59 18.07
C ILE A 16 16.08 14.95 19.16
N PRO A 17 15.79 15.83 20.16
CA PRO A 17 16.77 16.17 21.18
C PRO A 17 17.31 14.96 21.94
N SER A 18 16.44 13.98 22.25
CA SER A 18 16.76 12.76 23.00
C SER A 18 17.24 11.60 22.13
N ALA A 19 17.13 11.72 20.80
CA ALA A 19 17.52 10.64 19.88
C ALA A 19 19.03 10.57 19.71
N THR A 20 19.60 9.38 19.70
CA THR A 20 21.00 9.12 19.34
C THR A 20 21.22 9.31 17.83
N LYS A 21 20.29 8.78 17.02
CA LYS A 21 20.27 8.92 15.56
C LYS A 21 18.86 9.16 15.08
N VAL A 22 18.75 9.88 13.96
CA VAL A 22 17.51 10.16 13.25
C VAL A 22 17.68 9.66 11.83
N CYS A 23 17.09 8.52 11.54
CA CYS A 23 17.04 7.96 10.19
C CYS A 23 15.98 8.69 9.37
N CYS A 24 16.15 8.78 8.06
CA CYS A 24 15.15 9.38 7.17
C CYS A 24 15.11 8.67 5.81
N ASN A 25 13.95 8.83 5.15
CA ASN A 25 13.70 8.24 3.83
C ASN A 25 14.34 9.05 2.68
N PHE A 26 14.34 10.39 2.79
CA PHE A 26 14.66 11.27 1.68
C PHE A 26 15.91 12.11 1.95
N PRO A 27 16.77 12.34 0.93
CA PRO A 27 17.93 13.21 1.07
C PRO A 27 17.57 14.63 1.52
N GLU A 28 16.43 15.14 1.05
CA GLU A 28 15.93 16.48 1.36
C GLU A 28 15.65 16.66 2.84
N THR A 29 15.20 15.59 3.51
CA THR A 29 14.91 15.57 4.96
C THR A 29 16.15 15.87 5.79
N LEU A 30 17.35 15.54 5.29
CA LEU A 30 18.62 15.80 5.99
C LEU A 30 18.82 17.29 6.33
N SER A 31 18.26 18.19 5.50
CA SER A 31 18.35 19.63 5.71
C SER A 31 17.58 20.11 6.95
N TYR A 32 16.62 19.35 7.41
CA TYR A 32 15.78 19.65 8.60
C TYR A 32 16.28 18.98 9.88
N LEU A 33 17.33 18.16 9.78
CA LEU A 33 17.81 17.35 10.91
C LEU A 33 19.18 17.82 11.40
N PRO A 34 19.51 17.62 12.70
CA PRO A 34 20.85 17.86 13.20
C PRO A 34 21.86 16.97 12.47
N LYS A 35 22.88 17.58 11.86
CA LYS A 35 23.88 16.89 11.01
C LYS A 35 24.56 15.70 11.69
N GLU A 36 24.87 15.83 12.97
CA GLU A 36 25.55 14.79 13.75
C GLU A 36 24.66 13.58 14.10
N LYS A 37 23.34 13.74 13.99
CA LYS A 37 22.35 12.69 14.26
C LYS A 37 21.73 12.10 13.00
N ALA A 38 21.70 12.86 11.91
CA ALA A 38 20.99 12.51 10.67
C ALA A 38 21.66 11.33 9.93
N VAL A 39 20.85 10.38 9.48
CA VAL A 39 21.30 9.22 8.67
C VAL A 39 20.28 8.96 7.58
N LEU A 40 20.69 9.02 6.33
CA LEU A 40 19.85 8.60 5.21
C LEU A 40 19.85 7.07 5.13
N THR A 41 18.72 6.44 5.41
CA THR A 41 18.58 4.98 5.40
C THR A 41 17.61 4.47 4.36
N GLY A 42 16.74 5.32 3.84
CA GLY A 42 15.54 4.87 3.14
C GLY A 42 14.52 4.26 4.11
N SER A 43 13.44 3.73 3.57
CA SER A 43 12.37 3.08 4.34
C SER A 43 12.73 1.63 4.64
N PRO A 44 12.52 1.15 5.87
CA PRO A 44 12.68 -0.27 6.18
C PRO A 44 11.56 -1.07 5.49
N ILE A 45 11.93 -2.05 4.67
CA ILE A 45 11.00 -2.96 4.01
C ILE A 45 11.09 -4.33 4.69
N ARG A 46 9.93 -4.92 4.95
CA ARG A 46 9.85 -6.27 5.50
C ARG A 46 10.31 -7.27 4.46
N GLN A 47 11.29 -8.11 4.80
CA GLN A 47 11.87 -9.09 3.86
C GLN A 47 10.84 -10.11 3.37
N GLU A 48 9.87 -10.44 4.21
CA GLU A 48 8.78 -11.38 3.90
C GLU A 48 7.98 -10.94 2.67
N LEU A 49 7.84 -9.62 2.44
CA LEU A 49 7.11 -9.09 1.29
C LEU A 49 7.74 -9.46 -0.06
N LEU A 50 9.04 -9.80 -0.06
CA LEU A 50 9.79 -10.11 -1.28
C LEU A 50 9.73 -11.61 -1.66
N THR A 51 9.08 -12.45 -0.85
CA THR A 51 9.11 -13.92 -1.00
C THR A 51 7.72 -14.55 -1.13
N GLY A 52 6.73 -13.78 -1.60
CA GLY A 52 5.37 -14.27 -1.77
C GLY A 52 5.20 -15.27 -2.92
N ASN A 53 4.11 -16.02 -2.88
CA ASN A 53 3.71 -17.04 -3.86
C ASN A 53 2.40 -16.65 -4.54
N ALA A 54 2.45 -16.27 -5.82
CA ALA A 54 1.29 -15.88 -6.60
C ALA A 54 0.23 -17.00 -6.74
N ASP A 55 0.64 -18.26 -6.87
CA ASP A 55 -0.30 -19.41 -7.00
C ASP A 55 -1.12 -19.59 -5.70
N PHE A 56 -0.50 -19.35 -4.56
CA PHE A 56 -1.23 -19.34 -3.29
C PHE A 56 -2.27 -18.23 -3.25
N ALA A 57 -1.92 -17.02 -3.67
CA ALA A 57 -2.87 -15.89 -3.74
C ALA A 57 -4.02 -16.18 -4.69
N PHE A 58 -3.77 -16.77 -5.87
CA PHE A 58 -4.83 -17.14 -6.80
C PHE A 58 -5.78 -18.18 -6.20
N SER A 59 -5.24 -19.14 -5.48
CA SER A 59 -6.05 -20.14 -4.76
C SER A 59 -6.88 -19.50 -3.64
N LEU A 60 -6.30 -18.59 -2.87
CA LEU A 60 -6.96 -17.83 -1.81
C LEU A 60 -8.10 -16.96 -2.36
N CYS A 61 -7.86 -16.34 -3.51
CA CYS A 61 -8.84 -15.48 -4.20
C CYS A 61 -9.87 -16.27 -5.01
N HIS A 62 -9.73 -17.59 -5.12
CA HIS A 62 -10.58 -18.47 -5.94
C HIS A 62 -10.64 -18.05 -7.42
N PHE A 63 -9.56 -17.49 -7.94
CA PHE A 63 -9.49 -17.13 -9.36
C PHE A 63 -9.41 -18.36 -10.24
N LYS A 64 -10.25 -18.40 -11.28
CA LYS A 64 -10.32 -19.53 -12.22
C LYS A 64 -9.42 -19.30 -13.43
N ASP A 65 -9.28 -18.03 -13.84
CA ASP A 65 -8.47 -17.66 -15.00
C ASP A 65 -7.16 -17.00 -14.52
N HIS A 66 -6.10 -17.79 -14.49
CA HIS A 66 -4.77 -17.35 -14.11
C HIS A 66 -4.02 -16.67 -15.28
N SER A 67 -4.59 -16.60 -16.47
CA SER A 67 -3.98 -15.93 -17.62
C SER A 67 -4.25 -14.41 -17.62
N LYS A 68 -5.25 -13.96 -16.87
CA LYS A 68 -5.56 -12.54 -16.71
C LYS A 68 -4.55 -11.87 -15.78
N GLN A 69 -4.15 -10.66 -16.16
CA GLN A 69 -3.38 -9.80 -15.24
C GLN A 69 -4.22 -9.43 -14.00
N THR A 70 -3.56 -9.28 -12.88
CA THR A 70 -4.20 -9.01 -11.59
C THR A 70 -3.95 -7.58 -11.14
N ILE A 71 -5.04 -6.87 -10.83
CA ILE A 71 -4.99 -5.53 -10.23
C ILE A 71 -5.21 -5.66 -8.72
N LEU A 72 -4.23 -5.22 -7.95
CA LEU A 72 -4.35 -5.09 -6.48
C LEU A 72 -4.77 -3.68 -6.10
N ILE A 73 -5.83 -3.57 -5.31
CA ILE A 73 -6.38 -2.29 -4.86
C ILE A 73 -6.25 -2.17 -3.36
N VAL A 74 -5.56 -1.11 -2.89
CA VAL A 74 -5.28 -0.87 -1.48
C VAL A 74 -5.74 0.53 -1.08
N GLY A 75 -6.81 0.60 -0.32
CA GLY A 75 -7.38 1.86 0.16
C GLY A 75 -6.65 2.47 1.38
N GLY A 76 -5.57 1.84 1.86
CA GLY A 76 -4.92 2.13 3.14
C GLY A 76 -5.49 1.28 4.29
N SER A 77 -4.91 1.38 5.50
CA SER A 77 -5.24 0.51 6.65
C SER A 77 -6.72 0.58 7.09
N SER A 78 -7.35 1.73 6.95
CA SER A 78 -8.78 1.92 7.27
C SER A 78 -9.71 1.74 6.06
N GLY A 79 -9.13 1.45 4.89
CA GLY A 79 -9.85 1.48 3.63
C GLY A 79 -10.17 2.90 3.14
N SER A 80 -10.76 2.99 1.96
CA SER A 80 -11.18 4.26 1.37
C SER A 80 -12.55 4.11 0.71
N ARG A 81 -13.58 4.70 1.29
CA ARG A 81 -14.94 4.65 0.71
C ARG A 81 -14.97 5.15 -0.73
N VAL A 82 -14.23 6.22 -1.04
CA VAL A 82 -14.18 6.79 -2.40
C VAL A 82 -13.58 5.78 -3.38
N ILE A 83 -12.44 5.16 -3.03
CA ILE A 83 -11.81 4.13 -3.87
C ILE A 83 -12.75 2.92 -3.98
N ASN A 84 -13.27 2.41 -2.86
CA ASN A 84 -14.14 1.24 -2.84
C ASN A 84 -15.37 1.44 -3.74
N THR A 85 -16.02 2.60 -3.67
CA THR A 85 -17.20 2.92 -4.50
C THR A 85 -16.82 3.01 -5.98
N ALA A 86 -15.73 3.70 -6.31
CA ALA A 86 -15.27 3.86 -7.69
C ALA A 86 -14.93 2.50 -8.33
N ILE A 87 -14.16 1.68 -7.60
CA ILE A 87 -13.74 0.35 -8.08
C ILE A 87 -14.94 -0.56 -8.28
N ARG A 88 -15.86 -0.62 -7.32
CA ARG A 88 -17.07 -1.46 -7.45
C ARG A 88 -17.92 -1.05 -8.63
N GLY A 89 -18.02 0.25 -8.91
CA GLY A 89 -18.71 0.74 -10.10
C GLY A 89 -18.02 0.36 -11.42
N LEU A 90 -16.70 0.13 -11.41
CA LEU A 90 -15.91 -0.24 -12.57
C LEU A 90 -15.72 -1.76 -12.73
N LEU A 91 -16.12 -2.58 -11.75
CA LEU A 91 -15.90 -4.04 -11.80
C LEU A 91 -16.40 -4.69 -13.09
N PRO A 92 -17.61 -4.36 -13.65
CA PRO A 92 -18.07 -4.98 -14.87
C PRO A 92 -17.15 -4.78 -16.07
N GLU A 93 -16.40 -3.68 -16.10
CA GLU A 93 -15.41 -3.40 -17.15
C GLU A 93 -14.06 -4.05 -16.83
N LEU A 94 -13.59 -3.91 -15.61
CA LEU A 94 -12.29 -4.44 -15.18
C LEU A 94 -12.24 -5.96 -15.34
N LEU A 95 -13.28 -6.67 -14.91
CA LEU A 95 -13.31 -8.13 -14.89
C LEU A 95 -13.39 -8.76 -16.29
N LYS A 96 -13.60 -7.99 -17.34
CA LYS A 96 -13.48 -8.48 -18.73
C LYS A 96 -12.05 -8.94 -19.03
N ASN A 97 -11.05 -8.21 -18.50
CA ASN A 97 -9.65 -8.40 -18.86
C ASN A 97 -8.72 -8.67 -17.68
N TYR A 98 -9.16 -8.41 -16.44
CA TYR A 98 -8.33 -8.48 -15.25
C TYR A 98 -8.99 -9.31 -14.15
N ASN A 99 -8.16 -9.91 -13.31
CA ASN A 99 -8.56 -10.28 -11.97
C ASN A 99 -8.37 -9.08 -11.03
N VAL A 100 -9.17 -8.96 -9.99
CA VAL A 100 -9.12 -7.84 -9.06
C VAL A 100 -9.07 -8.35 -7.63
N ILE A 101 -8.01 -8.01 -6.89
CA ILE A 101 -7.89 -8.21 -5.45
C ILE A 101 -8.10 -6.85 -4.76
N HIS A 102 -9.04 -6.76 -3.84
CA HIS A 102 -9.44 -5.49 -3.23
C HIS A 102 -9.33 -5.54 -1.70
N LEU A 103 -8.32 -4.87 -1.15
CA LEU A 103 -8.19 -4.64 0.29
C LEU A 103 -9.03 -3.41 0.66
N CYS A 104 -10.30 -3.64 0.99
CA CYS A 104 -11.30 -2.57 1.12
C CYS A 104 -11.34 -1.94 2.51
N GLY A 105 -10.64 -2.50 3.51
CA GLY A 105 -10.62 -2.01 4.89
C GLY A 105 -11.75 -2.56 5.74
N LYS A 106 -11.57 -2.51 7.06
CA LYS A 106 -12.50 -3.09 8.04
C LYS A 106 -13.90 -2.53 7.91
N GLY A 107 -14.90 -3.41 7.90
CA GLY A 107 -16.32 -3.06 7.81
C GLY A 107 -16.76 -2.58 6.43
N ASN A 108 -15.95 -2.80 5.39
CA ASN A 108 -16.25 -2.36 4.04
C ASN A 108 -16.43 -3.50 3.02
N LEU A 109 -16.61 -4.74 3.46
CA LEU A 109 -17.01 -5.82 2.55
C LEU A 109 -18.38 -5.53 1.94
N ASP A 110 -18.57 -6.01 0.73
CA ASP A 110 -19.86 -5.99 0.04
C ASP A 110 -20.28 -7.44 -0.23
N ASP A 111 -21.21 -7.94 0.59
CA ASP A 111 -21.63 -9.33 0.54
C ASP A 111 -22.28 -9.70 -0.80
N THR A 112 -22.80 -8.72 -1.53
CA THR A 112 -23.41 -8.95 -2.86
C THR A 112 -22.38 -9.30 -3.92
N LEU A 113 -21.11 -9.02 -3.68
CA LEU A 113 -20.00 -9.24 -4.62
C LEU A 113 -19.15 -10.48 -4.28
N THR A 114 -19.46 -11.19 -3.21
CA THR A 114 -18.65 -12.33 -2.70
C THR A 114 -18.50 -13.46 -3.72
N ALA A 115 -19.50 -13.68 -4.59
CA ALA A 115 -19.47 -14.73 -5.59
C ALA A 115 -19.09 -14.23 -7.00
N THR A 116 -18.52 -13.04 -7.12
CA THR A 116 -18.16 -12.43 -8.40
C THR A 116 -16.88 -13.07 -8.93
N ASP A 117 -16.94 -13.73 -10.08
CA ASP A 117 -15.78 -14.39 -10.69
C ASP A 117 -14.69 -13.37 -11.07
N GLY A 118 -13.45 -13.65 -10.72
CA GLY A 118 -12.31 -12.75 -10.93
C GLY A 118 -12.21 -11.58 -9.94
N TYR A 119 -13.09 -11.50 -8.92
CA TYR A 119 -13.05 -10.48 -7.88
C TYR A 119 -12.93 -11.09 -6.49
N ALA A 120 -11.89 -10.73 -5.76
CA ALA A 120 -11.72 -11.09 -4.36
C ALA A 120 -11.60 -9.83 -3.50
N GLN A 121 -12.32 -9.78 -2.38
CA GLN A 121 -12.27 -8.65 -1.45
C GLN A 121 -11.92 -9.12 -0.05
N PHE A 122 -11.10 -8.33 0.63
CA PHE A 122 -10.66 -8.58 1.99
C PHE A 122 -10.77 -7.30 2.82
N GLU A 123 -11.21 -7.40 4.06
CA GLU A 123 -11.13 -6.28 4.99
C GLU A 123 -9.68 -5.96 5.31
N TYR A 124 -8.92 -7.02 5.57
CA TYR A 124 -7.55 -6.96 6.03
C TYR A 124 -6.84 -8.27 5.73
N VAL A 125 -5.56 -8.22 5.41
CA VAL A 125 -4.67 -9.38 5.24
C VAL A 125 -3.36 -9.11 5.98
N THR A 126 -2.76 -10.14 6.54
CA THR A 126 -1.49 -10.09 7.27
C THR A 126 -0.48 -11.05 6.70
N ASP A 127 -0.62 -12.32 6.99
CA ASP A 127 0.33 -13.34 6.63
C ASP A 127 0.30 -13.65 5.12
N GLU A 128 -0.85 -13.44 4.48
CA GLU A 128 -1.06 -13.64 3.05
C GLU A 128 -0.65 -12.42 2.19
N LEU A 129 -0.29 -11.30 2.82
CA LEU A 129 0.05 -10.07 2.09
C LEU A 129 1.22 -10.23 1.12
N PRO A 130 2.31 -10.96 1.44
CA PRO A 130 3.39 -11.24 0.49
C PRO A 130 2.90 -11.95 -0.77
N ASP A 131 2.02 -12.93 -0.61
CA ASP A 131 1.48 -13.73 -1.71
C ASP A 131 0.57 -12.88 -2.62
N ILE A 132 -0.26 -12.03 -2.01
CA ILE A 132 -1.11 -11.08 -2.72
C ILE A 132 -0.27 -10.07 -3.53
N PHE A 133 0.83 -9.59 -2.96
CA PHE A 133 1.76 -8.72 -3.71
C PHE A 133 2.43 -9.47 -4.86
N ALA A 134 2.82 -10.73 -4.66
CA ALA A 134 3.42 -11.55 -5.71
C ALA A 134 2.47 -11.82 -6.88
N ALA A 135 1.15 -11.81 -6.65
CA ALA A 135 0.12 -11.98 -7.67
C ALA A 135 -0.23 -10.69 -8.41
N ALA A 136 0.24 -9.52 -7.96
CA ALA A 136 -0.16 -8.23 -8.49
C ALA A 136 0.70 -7.81 -9.68
N ASP A 137 0.10 -7.61 -10.85
CA ASP A 137 0.73 -7.01 -12.04
C ASP A 137 0.62 -5.48 -12.05
N LEU A 138 -0.41 -4.94 -11.41
CA LEU A 138 -0.67 -3.51 -11.27
C LEU A 138 -1.26 -3.23 -9.90
N MET A 139 -0.88 -2.11 -9.31
CA MET A 139 -1.42 -1.70 -8.02
C MET A 139 -2.12 -0.34 -8.10
N LEU A 140 -3.27 -0.21 -7.46
CA LEU A 140 -3.91 1.07 -7.19
C LEU A 140 -3.89 1.29 -5.69
N SER A 141 -3.20 2.35 -5.24
CA SER A 141 -2.96 2.57 -3.82
C SER A 141 -3.08 4.03 -3.41
N ARG A 142 -3.27 4.24 -2.11
CA ARG A 142 -3.00 5.55 -1.49
C ARG A 142 -1.51 5.85 -1.53
N SER A 143 -1.16 7.15 -1.47
CA SER A 143 0.22 7.66 -1.54
C SER A 143 0.91 7.74 -0.18
N GLY A 144 0.64 6.80 0.74
CA GLY A 144 1.34 6.74 2.02
C GLY A 144 2.80 6.29 1.84
N ALA A 145 3.73 6.85 2.62
CA ALA A 145 5.16 6.57 2.48
C ALA A 145 5.48 5.07 2.49
N ASN A 146 4.94 4.31 3.45
CA ASN A 146 5.18 2.87 3.52
C ASN A 146 4.72 2.15 2.25
N ALA A 147 3.50 2.44 1.76
CA ALA A 147 2.97 1.82 0.55
C ALA A 147 3.84 2.14 -0.68
N ILE A 148 4.29 3.39 -0.82
CA ILE A 148 5.17 3.80 -1.91
C ILE A 148 6.48 3.00 -1.89
N PHE A 149 7.12 2.89 -0.74
CA PHE A 149 8.39 2.18 -0.63
C PHE A 149 8.23 0.66 -0.79
N GLU A 150 7.12 0.07 -0.35
CA GLU A 150 6.78 -1.34 -0.62
C GLU A 150 6.58 -1.57 -2.12
N ILE A 151 5.81 -0.71 -2.79
CA ILE A 151 5.59 -0.75 -4.25
C ILE A 151 6.92 -0.67 -5.01
N LEU A 152 7.80 0.27 -4.62
CA LEU A 152 9.11 0.41 -5.24
C LEU A 152 10.00 -0.81 -5.02
N ALA A 153 10.02 -1.36 -3.82
CA ALA A 153 10.82 -2.55 -3.49
C ALA A 153 10.35 -3.79 -4.26
N LEU A 154 9.04 -3.89 -4.51
CA LEU A 154 8.42 -4.99 -5.26
C LEU A 154 8.43 -4.76 -6.78
N CYS A 155 8.83 -3.56 -7.23
CA CYS A 155 8.82 -3.17 -8.65
C CYS A 155 7.44 -3.32 -9.33
N ILE A 156 6.35 -3.15 -8.58
CA ILE A 156 4.99 -3.24 -9.11
C ILE A 156 4.59 -1.89 -9.74
N PRO A 157 4.18 -1.83 -11.01
CA PRO A 157 3.58 -0.63 -11.59
C PRO A 157 2.39 -0.17 -10.76
N ALA A 158 2.27 1.14 -10.48
CA ALA A 158 1.21 1.60 -9.60
C ALA A 158 0.57 2.92 -10.04
N LEU A 159 -0.75 3.01 -9.82
CA LEU A 159 -1.51 4.24 -9.83
C LEU A 159 -1.72 4.71 -8.39
N LEU A 160 -1.17 5.88 -8.06
CA LEU A 160 -1.26 6.45 -6.72
C LEU A 160 -2.39 7.48 -6.65
N ILE A 161 -3.22 7.37 -5.61
CA ILE A 161 -4.34 8.28 -5.33
C ILE A 161 -4.06 8.97 -3.98
N PRO A 162 -3.49 10.18 -3.96
CA PRO A 162 -3.22 10.91 -2.74
C PRO A 162 -4.50 11.29 -2.00
N LEU A 163 -4.38 11.59 -0.71
CA LEU A 163 -5.44 12.23 0.04
C LEU A 163 -5.57 13.71 -0.40
N PRO A 164 -6.78 14.30 -0.32
CA PRO A 164 -6.90 15.74 -0.43
C PRO A 164 -6.02 16.44 0.63
N LEU A 165 -5.49 17.63 0.29
CA LEU A 165 -4.59 18.37 1.19
C LEU A 165 -5.19 18.58 2.58
N GLU A 166 -6.51 18.84 2.66
CA GLU A 166 -7.23 19.06 3.92
C GLU A 166 -7.30 17.82 4.80
N ALA A 167 -7.16 16.62 4.20
CA ALA A 167 -7.22 15.33 4.90
C ALA A 167 -5.83 14.72 5.12
N SER A 168 -4.79 15.32 4.53
CA SER A 168 -3.41 14.85 4.66
C SER A 168 -2.84 15.24 6.03
N ARG A 169 -2.07 14.34 6.62
CA ARG A 169 -1.33 14.58 7.88
C ARG A 169 0.16 14.73 7.67
N GLY A 170 0.63 14.65 6.44
CA GLY A 170 2.03 14.73 6.05
C GLY A 170 2.20 15.31 4.65
N ASP A 171 3.44 15.42 4.21
CA ASP A 171 3.80 15.85 2.86
C ASP A 171 3.39 14.77 1.84
N GLN A 172 2.80 15.20 0.72
CA GLN A 172 2.35 14.28 -0.36
C GLN A 172 2.85 14.76 -1.71
#